data_dde1edc5514553e478f7a1f052efd5db
#
_entry.id   dde1edc5514553e478f7a1f052efd5db
#
_cell.length_a   1.000
_cell.length_b   1.000
_cell.length_c   1.000
_cell.angle_alpha   90.00
_cell.angle_beta   90.00
_cell.angle_gamma   90.00
#
_symmetry.space_group_name_H-M   'P 1'
#
loop_
_entity.id
_entity.type
_entity.pdbx_description
1 polymer ?
#
loop_
_entity_poly.entity_id
_entity_poly.type
_entity_poly.pdbx_seq_one_letter_code
_entity_poly.pdbx_strand_id
1 'polypeptide(L)'
;MPPASVRRPVTVTLWLLVSIAVLVLSPVLLALAALASAVTGRPQMLIFTRLAVVYFALELAVLIACGGLWLAACGGLLMKTPLFQRLHVALLRQFVHVFTLRWIALLEIEMAEEETSAASRALEADGPLLFFSRHAGPGDTILLIDRLLTRYERSPSVVFKESVAIDPCVDLIAHRLPHAVLDTADKEACEARIEEVAAGLGERGVLLLFPEGGNFTAERRRRAIRKLRRSGRRREAARAERMDHVLPPRPSGALAALRGNPGAEVVFAAHSGLGLAAFPREVWQQTPLTRTFTSAMWLAPVAERPADPEAQVVWLYDWWKRLDDWVDAQGSETPAAAHDGSTTAGPSQP
;
A
#
# COMPACT_ATOMS: atom_id res chain seq x y z
N MET A 1 16.27 -13.51 -1.57
CA MET A 1 17.13 -12.67 -0.71
C MET A 1 18.06 -13.51 0.17
N PRO A 2 19.14 -12.95 0.81
CA PRO A 2 19.91 -13.65 1.83
C PRO A 2 18.99 -14.10 2.99
N PRO A 3 19.33 -15.20 3.68
CA PRO A 3 18.54 -15.69 4.80
C PRO A 3 18.47 -14.62 5.92
N ALA A 4 17.38 -14.62 6.68
CA ALA A 4 17.12 -13.63 7.73
C ALA A 4 18.23 -13.52 8.79
N SER A 5 18.91 -14.66 9.08
CA SER A 5 20.05 -14.72 10.01
C SER A 5 21.26 -13.89 9.57
N VAL A 6 21.44 -13.69 8.28
CA VAL A 6 22.51 -12.84 7.70
C VAL A 6 22.00 -11.44 7.40
N ARG A 7 20.81 -11.35 6.80
CA ARG A 7 20.22 -10.07 6.39
C ARG A 7 19.95 -9.15 7.58
N ARG A 8 19.28 -9.63 8.63
CA ARG A 8 18.87 -8.80 9.78
C ARG A 8 20.03 -8.13 10.54
N PRO A 9 21.09 -8.84 10.93
CA PRO A 9 22.22 -8.15 11.56
C PRO A 9 22.79 -7.03 10.69
N VAL A 10 22.89 -7.26 9.37
CA VAL A 10 23.44 -6.26 8.44
C VAL A 10 22.49 -5.07 8.28
N THR A 11 21.20 -5.33 7.95
CA THR A 11 20.25 -4.24 7.70
C THR A 11 19.92 -3.47 8.95
N VAL A 12 19.72 -4.10 10.10
CA VAL A 12 19.46 -3.43 11.38
C VAL A 12 20.65 -2.55 11.77
N THR A 13 21.88 -3.08 11.72
CA THR A 13 23.07 -2.28 12.06
C THR A 13 23.24 -1.09 11.11
N LEU A 14 23.08 -1.31 9.79
CA LEU A 14 23.20 -0.27 8.80
C LEU A 14 22.15 0.84 9.04
N TRP A 15 20.87 0.45 9.24
CA TRP A 15 19.78 1.42 9.48
C TRP A 15 19.96 2.18 10.79
N LEU A 16 20.41 1.52 11.86
CA LEU A 16 20.76 2.21 13.12
C LEU A 16 21.82 3.28 12.89
N LEU A 17 22.93 2.94 12.22
CA LEU A 17 24.00 3.87 11.93
C LEU A 17 23.54 5.02 11.03
N VAL A 18 22.81 4.72 9.96
CA VAL A 18 22.28 5.74 9.04
C VAL A 18 21.27 6.64 9.75
N SER A 19 20.36 6.08 10.56
CA SER A 19 19.37 6.86 11.31
C SER A 19 20.04 7.81 12.29
N ILE A 20 21.03 7.33 13.06
CA ILE A 20 21.80 8.18 13.97
C ILE A 20 22.54 9.29 13.19
N ALA A 21 23.21 8.95 12.09
CA ALA A 21 23.92 9.92 11.27
C ALA A 21 22.98 10.99 10.70
N VAL A 22 21.83 10.59 10.13
CA VAL A 22 20.83 11.53 9.60
C VAL A 22 20.30 12.44 10.69
N LEU A 23 20.00 11.92 11.89
CA LEU A 23 19.46 12.72 12.99
C LEU A 23 20.50 13.68 13.56
N VAL A 24 21.74 13.25 13.73
CA VAL A 24 22.85 14.14 14.18
C VAL A 24 23.10 15.23 13.16
N LEU A 25 23.10 14.91 11.87
CA LEU A 25 23.34 15.86 10.79
C LEU A 25 22.07 16.66 10.40
N SER A 26 20.90 16.34 10.93
CA SER A 26 19.63 16.93 10.53
C SER A 26 19.60 18.47 10.58
N PRO A 27 20.19 19.19 11.56
CA PRO A 27 20.18 20.64 11.54
C PRO A 27 20.91 21.21 10.30
N VAL A 28 22.05 20.60 9.95
CA VAL A 28 22.83 21.02 8.78
C VAL A 28 22.12 20.67 7.48
N LEU A 29 21.58 19.43 7.38
CA LEU A 29 20.83 18.98 6.21
C LEU A 29 19.59 19.85 5.96
N LEU A 30 18.86 20.22 7.01
CA LEU A 30 17.67 21.07 6.91
C LEU A 30 18.05 22.51 6.51
N ALA A 31 19.15 23.06 7.07
CA ALA A 31 19.62 24.38 6.69
C ALA A 31 20.05 24.44 5.21
N LEU A 32 20.81 23.44 4.76
CA LEU A 32 21.24 23.35 3.36
C LEU A 32 20.03 23.13 2.41
N ALA A 33 19.07 22.29 2.79
CA ALA A 33 17.88 22.06 2.03
C ALA A 33 16.98 23.31 1.95
N ALA A 34 16.88 24.08 3.05
CA ALA A 34 16.16 25.36 3.08
C ALA A 34 16.83 26.38 2.16
N LEU A 35 18.15 26.52 2.23
CA LEU A 35 18.92 27.41 1.35
C LEU A 35 18.76 27.01 -0.13
N ALA A 36 18.93 25.72 -0.43
CA ALA A 36 18.76 25.21 -1.79
C ALA A 36 17.34 25.43 -2.31
N SER A 37 16.31 25.23 -1.48
CA SER A 37 14.92 25.50 -1.83
C SER A 37 14.69 27.01 -2.11
N ALA A 38 15.25 27.87 -1.30
CA ALA A 38 15.14 29.33 -1.49
C ALA A 38 15.86 29.81 -2.77
N VAL A 39 17.05 29.32 -3.04
CA VAL A 39 17.85 29.69 -4.22
C VAL A 39 17.25 29.16 -5.52
N THR A 40 16.72 27.92 -5.50
CA THR A 40 16.17 27.27 -6.70
C THR A 40 14.69 27.53 -6.92
N GLY A 41 13.97 28.07 -5.94
CA GLY A 41 12.52 28.20 -5.94
C GLY A 41 11.78 26.85 -5.85
N ARG A 42 12.49 25.78 -5.45
CA ARG A 42 11.95 24.40 -5.43
C ARG A 42 11.79 23.90 -3.99
N PRO A 43 10.57 23.88 -3.44
CA PRO A 43 10.32 23.48 -2.05
C PRO A 43 10.60 21.98 -1.81
N GLN A 44 10.68 21.17 -2.87
CA GLN A 44 10.89 19.73 -2.78
C GLN A 44 12.11 19.35 -1.95
N MET A 45 13.22 20.08 -2.09
CA MET A 45 14.45 19.80 -1.34
C MET A 45 14.18 19.78 0.18
N LEU A 46 13.52 20.82 0.68
CA LEU A 46 13.22 20.95 2.11
C LEU A 46 12.15 19.93 2.54
N ILE A 47 11.11 19.72 1.74
CA ILE A 47 10.03 18.78 2.04
C ILE A 47 10.60 17.35 2.18
N PHE A 48 11.36 16.88 1.19
CA PHE A 48 11.93 15.52 1.23
C PHE A 48 12.99 15.35 2.31
N THR A 49 13.78 16.40 2.62
CA THR A 49 14.71 16.36 3.75
C THR A 49 13.98 16.23 5.09
N ARG A 50 12.87 16.97 5.28
CA ARG A 50 12.00 16.82 6.46
C ARG A 50 11.39 15.41 6.53
N LEU A 51 10.88 14.89 5.42
CA LEU A 51 10.35 13.53 5.35
C LEU A 51 11.42 12.48 5.71
N ALA A 52 12.63 12.62 5.19
CA ALA A 52 13.74 11.72 5.50
C ALA A 52 14.10 11.77 6.99
N VAL A 53 14.17 12.96 7.60
CA VAL A 53 14.43 13.10 9.03
C VAL A 53 13.34 12.42 9.87
N VAL A 54 12.06 12.64 9.53
CA VAL A 54 10.93 11.98 10.20
C VAL A 54 11.00 10.47 10.04
N TYR A 55 11.23 9.97 8.82
CA TYR A 55 11.34 8.54 8.55
C TYR A 55 12.45 7.90 9.40
N PHE A 56 13.68 8.43 9.35
CA PHE A 56 14.79 7.85 10.11
C PHE A 56 14.64 8.00 11.62
N ALA A 57 13.94 9.03 12.11
CA ALA A 57 13.60 9.15 13.53
C ALA A 57 12.63 8.06 13.97
N LEU A 58 11.60 7.78 13.17
CA LEU A 58 10.63 6.71 13.42
C LEU A 58 11.28 5.33 13.30
N GLU A 59 12.12 5.11 12.28
CA GLU A 59 12.90 3.88 12.12
C GLU A 59 13.73 3.58 13.36
N LEU A 60 14.50 4.56 13.83
CA LEU A 60 15.33 4.42 15.04
C LEU A 60 14.47 4.08 16.27
N ALA A 61 13.33 4.77 16.45
CA ALA A 61 12.43 4.53 17.57
C ALA A 61 11.84 3.11 17.52
N VAL A 62 11.42 2.64 16.34
CA VAL A 62 10.86 1.30 16.16
C VAL A 62 11.93 0.21 16.35
N LEU A 63 13.14 0.40 15.84
CA LEU A 63 14.23 -0.55 16.05
C LEU A 63 14.59 -0.69 17.53
N ILE A 64 14.65 0.42 18.26
CA ILE A 64 14.89 0.42 19.72
C ILE A 64 13.73 -0.28 20.44
N ALA A 65 12.48 0.06 20.10
CA ALA A 65 11.30 -0.56 20.70
C ALA A 65 11.23 -2.08 20.41
N CYS A 66 11.50 -2.49 19.16
CA CYS A 66 11.59 -3.89 18.77
C CYS A 66 12.69 -4.66 19.53
N GLY A 67 13.85 -4.02 19.75
CA GLY A 67 14.93 -4.57 20.56
C GLY A 67 14.52 -4.72 22.02
N GLY A 68 13.91 -3.68 22.61
CA GLY A 68 13.36 -3.71 23.97
C GLY A 68 12.31 -4.79 24.18
N LEU A 69 11.35 -4.90 23.25
CA LEU A 69 10.33 -5.96 23.29
C LEU A 69 10.94 -7.35 23.15
N TRP A 70 12.00 -7.52 22.36
CA TRP A 70 12.69 -8.79 22.24
C TRP A 70 13.39 -9.19 23.56
N LEU A 71 14.06 -8.25 24.22
CA LEU A 71 14.66 -8.47 25.53
C LEU A 71 13.58 -8.80 26.60
N ALA A 72 12.50 -8.00 26.65
CA ALA A 72 11.38 -8.23 27.56
C ALA A 72 10.67 -9.58 27.33
N ALA A 73 10.69 -10.08 26.10
CA ALA A 73 10.20 -11.40 25.72
C ALA A 73 11.21 -12.53 25.99
N CYS A 74 12.18 -12.34 26.90
CA CYS A 74 13.21 -13.32 27.24
C CYS A 74 13.98 -13.81 26.00
N GLY A 75 14.51 -12.88 25.20
CA GLY A 75 15.22 -13.21 23.97
C GLY A 75 14.31 -13.75 22.86
N GLY A 76 13.03 -13.40 22.90
CA GLY A 76 12.04 -13.77 21.89
C GLY A 76 11.20 -15.01 22.21
N LEU A 77 11.43 -15.71 23.34
CA LEU A 77 10.68 -16.90 23.74
C LEU A 77 9.16 -16.62 23.88
N LEU A 78 8.80 -15.45 24.42
CA LEU A 78 7.41 -15.06 24.65
C LEU A 78 6.79 -14.26 23.47
N MET A 79 7.50 -14.11 22.36
CA MET A 79 7.09 -13.24 21.25
C MET A 79 5.75 -13.62 20.61
N LYS A 80 5.40 -14.92 20.64
CA LYS A 80 4.15 -15.45 20.09
C LYS A 80 2.95 -15.34 21.07
N THR A 81 3.17 -14.88 22.30
CA THR A 81 2.07 -14.72 23.25
C THR A 81 1.13 -13.56 22.88
N PRO A 82 -0.16 -13.62 23.26
CA PRO A 82 -1.13 -12.57 22.91
C PRO A 82 -0.72 -11.17 23.40
N LEU A 83 0.00 -11.08 24.53
CA LEU A 83 0.51 -9.80 25.04
C LEU A 83 1.51 -9.17 24.08
N PHE A 84 2.56 -9.91 23.69
CA PHE A 84 3.60 -9.40 22.81
C PHE A 84 3.08 -9.15 21.40
N GLN A 85 2.11 -9.94 20.92
CA GLN A 85 1.42 -9.67 19.65
C GLN A 85 0.67 -8.33 19.70
N ARG A 86 -0.09 -8.07 20.77
CA ARG A 86 -0.78 -6.78 20.98
C ARG A 86 0.19 -5.60 21.06
N LEU A 87 1.33 -5.76 21.75
CA LEU A 87 2.36 -4.72 21.83
C LEU A 87 2.98 -4.41 20.47
N HIS A 88 3.19 -5.42 19.60
CA HIS A 88 3.69 -5.17 18.25
C HIS A 88 2.65 -4.51 17.35
N VAL A 89 1.36 -4.87 17.47
CA VAL A 89 0.27 -4.17 16.77
C VAL A 89 0.19 -2.71 17.22
N ALA A 90 0.31 -2.44 18.52
CA ALA A 90 0.32 -1.08 19.04
C ALA A 90 1.53 -0.27 18.55
N LEU A 91 2.73 -0.88 18.48
CA LEU A 91 3.93 -0.28 17.92
C LEU A 91 3.74 0.03 16.43
N LEU A 92 3.20 -0.91 15.66
CA LEU A 92 2.88 -0.71 14.25
C LEU A 92 1.87 0.43 14.07
N ARG A 93 0.80 0.44 14.86
CA ARG A 93 -0.21 1.52 14.86
C ARG A 93 0.44 2.88 15.07
N GLN A 94 1.24 3.01 16.11
CA GLN A 94 1.90 4.29 16.43
C GLN A 94 2.87 4.74 15.34
N PHE A 95 3.68 3.82 14.81
CA PHE A 95 4.62 4.11 13.72
C PHE A 95 3.89 4.59 12.47
N VAL A 96 2.94 3.79 11.99
CA VAL A 96 2.20 4.11 10.75
C VAL A 96 1.42 5.39 10.91
N HIS A 97 0.75 5.60 12.06
CA HIS A 97 -0.05 6.80 12.30
C HIS A 97 0.79 8.08 12.31
N VAL A 98 1.87 8.11 13.08
CA VAL A 98 2.76 9.28 13.13
C VAL A 98 3.37 9.56 11.75
N PHE A 99 3.81 8.50 11.05
CA PHE A 99 4.36 8.65 9.70
C PHE A 99 3.31 9.22 8.73
N THR A 100 2.09 8.67 8.74
CA THR A 100 0.98 9.12 7.89
C THR A 100 0.62 10.57 8.15
N LEU A 101 0.46 10.98 9.40
CA LEU A 101 0.16 12.37 9.74
C LEU A 101 1.24 13.34 9.25
N ARG A 102 2.52 12.98 9.42
CA ARG A 102 3.64 13.80 8.96
C ARG A 102 3.74 13.84 7.44
N TRP A 103 3.48 12.71 6.80
CA TRP A 103 3.49 12.60 5.35
C TRP A 103 2.38 13.43 4.71
N ILE A 104 1.14 13.32 5.21
CA ILE A 104 0.00 14.12 4.77
C ILE A 104 0.29 15.62 4.94
N ALA A 105 0.75 16.03 6.12
CA ALA A 105 1.03 17.44 6.42
C ALA A 105 2.17 18.03 5.58
N LEU A 106 3.25 17.26 5.33
CA LEU A 106 4.40 17.75 4.57
C LEU A 106 4.17 17.77 3.06
N LEU A 107 3.30 16.91 2.55
CA LEU A 107 2.92 16.86 1.14
C LEU A 107 1.64 17.64 0.82
N GLU A 108 1.01 18.26 1.85
CA GLU A 108 -0.22 19.05 1.71
C GLU A 108 -1.39 18.26 1.07
N ILE A 109 -1.54 16.99 1.50
CA ILE A 109 -2.58 16.11 0.99
C ILE A 109 -3.88 16.39 1.74
N GLU A 110 -4.94 16.74 1.03
CA GLU A 110 -6.29 16.78 1.57
C GLU A 110 -6.91 15.38 1.53
N MET A 111 -7.66 15.01 2.57
CA MET A 111 -8.32 13.72 2.68
C MET A 111 -9.82 13.87 2.55
N ALA A 112 -10.42 13.17 1.58
CA ALA A 112 -11.87 13.04 1.41
C ALA A 112 -12.26 11.55 1.40
N GLU A 113 -13.35 11.21 2.04
CA GLU A 113 -13.75 9.83 2.24
C GLU A 113 -15.22 9.64 1.89
N GLU A 114 -15.47 8.71 0.99
CA GLU A 114 -16.80 8.25 0.60
C GLU A 114 -17.00 6.81 1.09
N GLU A 115 -17.59 6.66 2.27
CA GLU A 115 -17.85 5.32 2.81
C GLU A 115 -19.33 4.97 2.72
N THR A 116 -19.62 3.79 2.17
CA THR A 116 -20.96 3.24 2.35
C THR A 116 -21.17 2.85 3.81
N SER A 117 -22.33 3.14 4.35
CA SER A 117 -22.67 2.78 5.73
C SER A 117 -22.56 1.27 6.02
N ALA A 118 -22.68 0.43 4.98
CA ALA A 118 -22.50 -1.02 5.10
C ALA A 118 -21.02 -1.38 5.26
N ALA A 119 -20.10 -0.77 4.48
CA ALA A 119 -18.67 -1.02 4.61
C ALA A 119 -18.13 -0.54 5.96
N SER A 120 -18.52 0.67 6.42
CA SER A 120 -18.15 1.18 7.73
C SER A 120 -18.61 0.26 8.86
N ARG A 121 -19.88 -0.19 8.85
CA ARG A 121 -20.39 -1.13 9.84
C ARG A 121 -19.64 -2.46 9.85
N ALA A 122 -19.31 -3.02 8.68
CA ALA A 122 -18.53 -4.26 8.58
C ALA A 122 -17.10 -4.08 9.13
N LEU A 123 -16.48 -2.93 8.89
CA LEU A 123 -15.16 -2.60 9.42
C LEU A 123 -15.18 -2.35 10.94
N GLU A 124 -16.25 -1.84 11.49
CA GLU A 124 -16.44 -1.60 12.94
C GLU A 124 -16.86 -2.87 13.69
N ALA A 125 -17.60 -3.77 13.06
CA ALA A 125 -18.08 -5.01 13.67
C ALA A 125 -16.94 -6.01 13.92
N ASP A 126 -17.15 -6.94 14.86
CA ASP A 126 -16.26 -8.08 15.04
C ASP A 126 -16.44 -9.10 13.93
N GLY A 127 -15.41 -9.89 13.70
CA GLY A 127 -15.33 -10.88 12.64
C GLY A 127 -14.17 -10.60 11.66
N PRO A 128 -13.58 -11.65 11.08
CA PRO A 128 -12.50 -11.51 10.10
C PRO A 128 -13.00 -10.85 8.81
N LEU A 129 -12.14 -10.06 8.18
CA LEU A 129 -12.44 -9.39 6.91
C LEU A 129 -11.37 -9.66 5.87
N LEU A 130 -11.79 -9.72 4.61
CA LEU A 130 -10.92 -9.63 3.45
C LEU A 130 -11.06 -8.23 2.85
N PHE A 131 -9.96 -7.53 2.67
CA PHE A 131 -9.94 -6.16 2.17
C PHE A 131 -9.17 -6.12 0.85
N PHE A 132 -9.89 -5.93 -0.25
CA PHE A 132 -9.32 -5.90 -1.60
C PHE A 132 -9.31 -4.47 -2.11
N SER A 133 -8.11 -3.91 -2.31
CA SER A 133 -7.94 -2.53 -2.76
C SER A 133 -7.28 -2.43 -4.12
N ARG A 134 -7.66 -1.39 -4.85
CA ARG A 134 -6.88 -0.86 -5.96
C ARG A 134 -5.48 -0.46 -5.45
N HIS A 135 -4.47 -0.48 -6.34
CA HIS A 135 -3.10 -0.10 -6.03
C HIS A 135 -2.60 0.95 -7.04
N ALA A 136 -2.64 2.22 -6.66
CA ALA A 136 -2.24 3.32 -7.54
C ALA A 136 -0.80 3.79 -7.29
N GLY A 137 -0.33 3.76 -6.03
CA GLY A 137 0.99 4.25 -5.68
C GLY A 137 1.53 3.72 -4.34
N PRO A 138 2.76 4.06 -3.96
CA PRO A 138 3.37 3.56 -2.71
C PRO A 138 2.71 4.11 -1.45
N GLY A 139 2.04 5.27 -1.53
CA GLY A 139 1.43 5.92 -0.38
C GLY A 139 0.07 5.36 0.00
N ASP A 140 -0.66 4.77 -0.95
CA ASP A 140 -2.01 4.25 -0.71
C ASP A 140 -2.04 3.14 0.35
N THR A 141 -1.08 2.24 0.29
CA THR A 141 -0.95 1.13 1.26
C THR A 141 -0.80 1.64 2.69
N ILE A 142 0.01 2.68 2.89
CA ILE A 142 0.26 3.27 4.21
C ILE A 142 -1.01 3.94 4.75
N LEU A 143 -1.72 4.70 3.91
CA LEU A 143 -2.97 5.34 4.27
C LEU A 143 -4.05 4.33 4.65
N LEU A 144 -4.18 3.23 3.88
CA LEU A 144 -5.14 2.18 4.17
C LEU A 144 -4.79 1.41 5.46
N ILE A 145 -3.52 1.11 5.69
CA ILE A 145 -3.06 0.45 6.92
C ILE A 145 -3.32 1.37 8.13
N ASP A 146 -2.98 2.65 8.03
CA ASP A 146 -3.25 3.62 9.10
C ASP A 146 -4.74 3.65 9.45
N ARG A 147 -5.59 3.74 8.45
CA ARG A 147 -7.03 3.78 8.63
C ARG A 147 -7.58 2.51 9.30
N LEU A 148 -7.14 1.34 8.85
CA LEU A 148 -7.52 0.07 9.45
C LEU A 148 -7.08 -0.03 10.92
N LEU A 149 -5.87 0.43 11.24
CA LEU A 149 -5.32 0.38 12.59
C LEU A 149 -5.92 1.42 13.54
N THR A 150 -6.20 2.64 13.06
CA THR A 150 -6.55 3.78 13.93
C THR A 150 -8.06 4.01 14.02
N ARG A 151 -8.75 4.09 12.87
CA ARG A 151 -10.19 4.35 12.82
C ARG A 151 -11.01 3.11 13.18
N TYR A 152 -10.63 1.96 12.59
CA TYR A 152 -11.41 0.73 12.74
C TYR A 152 -10.83 -0.24 13.77
N GLU A 153 -9.69 0.08 14.38
CA GLU A 153 -9.00 -0.75 15.37
C GLU A 153 -8.80 -2.20 14.92
N ARG A 154 -8.61 -2.40 13.60
CA ARG A 154 -8.35 -3.70 12.98
C ARG A 154 -6.86 -4.04 13.04
N SER A 155 -6.58 -5.35 12.99
CA SER A 155 -5.21 -5.89 12.89
C SER A 155 -4.95 -6.32 11.44
N PRO A 156 -4.34 -5.46 10.59
CA PRO A 156 -4.12 -5.79 9.21
C PRO A 156 -3.00 -6.81 9.02
N SER A 157 -3.30 -7.89 8.30
CA SER A 157 -2.32 -8.78 7.69
C SER A 157 -2.13 -8.37 6.24
N VAL A 158 -0.92 -7.96 5.88
CA VAL A 158 -0.63 -7.42 4.55
C VAL A 158 0.05 -8.47 3.69
N VAL A 159 -0.33 -8.54 2.43
CA VAL A 159 0.34 -9.38 1.43
C VAL A 159 1.36 -8.52 0.68
N PHE A 160 2.64 -8.80 0.83
CA PHE A 160 3.71 -8.05 0.17
C PHE A 160 4.86 -8.94 -0.31
N LYS A 161 5.66 -8.40 -1.22
CA LYS A 161 6.82 -9.10 -1.79
C LYS A 161 7.98 -9.13 -0.80
N GLU A 162 8.75 -10.21 -0.81
CA GLU A 162 9.96 -10.36 0.01
C GLU A 162 10.94 -9.17 -0.15
N SER A 163 10.99 -8.55 -1.33
CA SER A 163 11.88 -7.40 -1.57
C SER A 163 11.63 -6.19 -0.65
N VAL A 164 10.43 -6.07 -0.08
CA VAL A 164 10.10 -5.00 0.88
C VAL A 164 10.77 -5.22 2.23
N ALA A 165 11.14 -6.47 2.55
CA ALA A 165 11.86 -6.83 3.78
C ALA A 165 13.36 -6.42 3.79
N ILE A 166 13.79 -5.58 2.83
CA ILE A 166 15.09 -4.89 2.91
C ILE A 166 15.08 -3.81 3.99
N ASP A 167 13.92 -3.23 4.23
CA ASP A 167 13.65 -2.34 5.35
C ASP A 167 13.58 -3.16 6.65
N PRO A 168 14.44 -2.89 7.65
CA PRO A 168 14.51 -3.73 8.85
C PRO A 168 13.28 -3.60 9.74
N CYS A 169 12.59 -2.46 9.77
CA CYS A 169 11.35 -2.33 10.54
C CYS A 169 10.25 -3.16 9.93
N VAL A 170 10.10 -3.11 8.60
CA VAL A 170 9.15 -3.95 7.88
C VAL A 170 9.48 -5.43 8.07
N ASP A 171 10.77 -5.83 7.92
CA ASP A 171 11.19 -7.22 8.12
C ASP A 171 10.89 -7.73 9.52
N LEU A 172 11.21 -6.96 10.57
CA LEU A 172 10.97 -7.35 11.95
C LEU A 172 9.48 -7.48 12.26
N ILE A 173 8.66 -6.52 11.84
CA ILE A 173 7.22 -6.52 12.07
C ILE A 173 6.55 -7.64 11.28
N ALA A 174 6.90 -7.81 10.01
CA ALA A 174 6.35 -8.86 9.14
C ALA A 174 6.60 -10.28 9.63
N HIS A 175 7.67 -10.50 10.39
CA HIS A 175 7.96 -11.81 10.96
C HIS A 175 7.41 -12.00 12.40
N ARG A 176 6.98 -10.93 13.02
CA ARG A 176 6.41 -10.96 14.38
C ARG A 176 4.89 -10.95 14.39
N LEU A 177 4.27 -10.46 13.32
CA LEU A 177 2.83 -10.42 13.12
C LEU A 177 2.42 -11.34 11.95
N PRO A 178 1.15 -11.75 11.87
CA PRO A 178 0.68 -12.65 10.81
C PRO A 178 0.54 -11.90 9.47
N HIS A 179 1.63 -11.82 8.71
CA HIS A 179 1.65 -11.27 7.35
C HIS A 179 1.98 -12.33 6.31
N ALA A 180 1.54 -12.12 5.07
CA ALA A 180 1.93 -12.94 3.94
C ALA A 180 3.11 -12.29 3.19
N VAL A 181 4.31 -12.77 3.45
CA VAL A 181 5.52 -12.42 2.70
C VAL A 181 5.63 -13.39 1.52
N LEU A 182 5.63 -12.87 0.30
CA LEU A 182 5.60 -13.69 -0.91
C LEU A 182 6.94 -13.69 -1.63
N ASP A 183 7.47 -14.89 -1.89
CA ASP A 183 8.42 -15.11 -2.97
C ASP A 183 7.65 -15.26 -4.29
N THR A 184 7.69 -14.25 -5.14
CA THR A 184 6.93 -14.20 -6.38
C THR A 184 7.39 -15.20 -7.45
N ALA A 185 8.45 -15.96 -7.20
CA ALA A 185 8.94 -17.02 -8.09
C ALA A 185 8.07 -18.30 -7.99
N ASP A 186 7.53 -18.59 -6.81
CA ASP A 186 6.65 -19.73 -6.56
C ASP A 186 5.20 -19.30 -6.35
N LYS A 187 4.38 -19.51 -7.38
CA LYS A 187 2.97 -19.10 -7.36
C LYS A 187 2.12 -19.94 -6.41
N GLU A 188 2.37 -21.24 -6.34
CA GLU A 188 1.59 -22.16 -5.51
C GLU A 188 1.88 -21.92 -4.03
N ALA A 189 3.15 -21.73 -3.67
CA ALA A 189 3.54 -21.34 -2.31
C ALA A 189 2.95 -19.97 -1.92
N CYS A 190 2.88 -19.02 -2.86
CA CYS A 190 2.22 -17.73 -2.62
C CYS A 190 0.73 -17.89 -2.31
N GLU A 191 0.00 -18.67 -3.10
CA GLU A 191 -1.41 -18.93 -2.89
C GLU A 191 -1.67 -19.64 -1.55
N ALA A 192 -0.90 -20.69 -1.25
CA ALA A 192 -0.98 -21.41 0.03
C ALA A 192 -0.72 -20.50 1.24
N ARG A 193 0.26 -19.60 1.13
CA ARG A 193 0.55 -18.64 2.20
C ARG A 193 -0.58 -17.62 2.42
N ILE A 194 -1.19 -17.12 1.34
CA ILE A 194 -2.35 -16.22 1.44
C ILE A 194 -3.53 -16.94 2.09
N GLU A 195 -3.79 -18.18 1.68
CA GLU A 195 -4.84 -19.03 2.24
C GLU A 195 -4.64 -19.29 3.73
N GLU A 196 -3.42 -19.64 4.15
CA GLU A 196 -3.04 -19.83 5.55
C GLU A 196 -3.27 -18.55 6.39
N VAL A 197 -2.84 -17.39 5.90
CA VAL A 197 -3.02 -16.12 6.61
C VAL A 197 -4.50 -15.77 6.71
N ALA A 198 -5.28 -15.98 5.65
CA ALA A 198 -6.73 -15.74 5.67
C ALA A 198 -7.45 -16.66 6.67
N ALA A 199 -7.07 -17.94 6.74
CA ALA A 199 -7.62 -18.89 7.70
C ALA A 199 -7.29 -18.55 9.16
N GLY A 200 -6.13 -17.94 9.39
CA GLY A 200 -5.65 -17.55 10.72
C GLY A 200 -6.15 -16.20 11.23
N LEU A 201 -7.03 -15.49 10.50
CA LEU A 201 -7.54 -14.18 10.93
C LEU A 201 -8.40 -14.32 12.21
N GLY A 202 -8.07 -13.53 13.23
CA GLY A 202 -8.89 -13.40 14.42
C GLY A 202 -10.06 -12.43 14.25
N GLU A 203 -10.84 -12.22 15.29
CA GLU A 203 -12.06 -11.38 15.31
C GLU A 203 -11.84 -9.94 14.78
N ARG A 204 -10.68 -9.34 15.05
CA ARG A 204 -10.32 -8.01 14.54
C ARG A 204 -9.34 -8.09 13.36
N GLY A 205 -9.08 -9.30 12.84
CA GLY A 205 -8.17 -9.52 11.74
C GLY A 205 -8.73 -9.02 10.41
N VAL A 206 -7.86 -8.44 9.56
CA VAL A 206 -8.20 -8.08 8.19
C VAL A 206 -7.03 -8.43 7.26
N LEU A 207 -7.30 -9.20 6.21
CA LEU A 207 -6.30 -9.47 5.17
C LEU A 207 -6.37 -8.38 4.10
N LEU A 208 -5.37 -7.50 4.06
CA LEU A 208 -5.22 -6.49 3.02
C LEU A 208 -4.47 -7.06 1.82
N LEU A 209 -5.16 -7.12 0.70
CA LEU A 209 -4.64 -7.62 -0.58
C LEU A 209 -4.85 -6.59 -1.70
N PHE A 210 -3.85 -6.46 -2.56
CA PHE A 210 -3.93 -5.71 -3.80
C PHE A 210 -3.94 -6.69 -4.99
N PRO A 211 -5.12 -7.10 -5.48
CA PRO A 211 -5.23 -8.09 -6.56
C PRO A 211 -4.54 -7.69 -7.87
N GLU A 212 -4.27 -6.42 -8.08
CA GLU A 212 -3.51 -5.91 -9.23
C GLU A 212 -2.05 -6.40 -9.26
N GLY A 213 -1.48 -6.65 -8.10
CA GLY A 213 -0.10 -7.11 -7.94
C GLY A 213 0.97 -6.09 -8.31
N GLY A 214 0.61 -4.81 -8.32
CA GLY A 214 1.52 -3.67 -8.52
C GLY A 214 0.79 -2.38 -8.86
N ASN A 215 1.48 -1.25 -8.73
CA ASN A 215 0.93 0.08 -8.97
C ASN A 215 0.42 0.24 -10.40
N PHE A 216 -0.70 0.94 -10.54
CA PHE A 216 -1.27 1.25 -11.84
C PHE A 216 -0.32 2.12 -12.68
N THR A 217 -0.14 1.76 -13.95
CA THR A 217 0.30 2.64 -15.03
C THR A 217 -0.34 2.17 -16.34
N ALA A 218 -0.59 3.10 -17.27
CA ALA A 218 -1.17 2.76 -18.57
C ALA A 218 -0.32 1.72 -19.34
N GLU A 219 1.01 1.76 -19.18
CA GLU A 219 1.89 0.77 -19.81
C GLU A 219 1.75 -0.61 -19.18
N ARG A 220 1.70 -0.69 -17.84
CA ARG A 220 1.47 -1.96 -17.11
C ARG A 220 0.11 -2.56 -17.46
N ARG A 221 -0.94 -1.73 -17.53
CA ARG A 221 -2.28 -2.16 -17.99
C ARG A 221 -2.20 -2.78 -19.37
N ARG A 222 -1.65 -2.07 -20.37
CA ARG A 222 -1.49 -2.61 -21.74
C ARG A 222 -0.69 -3.91 -21.76
N ARG A 223 0.37 -4.01 -20.97
CA ARG A 223 1.20 -5.22 -20.85
C ARG A 223 0.41 -6.38 -20.23
N ALA A 224 -0.39 -6.11 -19.18
CA ALA A 224 -1.24 -7.11 -18.53
C ALA A 224 -2.31 -7.66 -19.48
N ILE A 225 -3.01 -6.80 -20.23
CA ILE A 225 -4.00 -7.20 -21.24
C ILE A 225 -3.37 -8.07 -22.32
N ARG A 226 -2.20 -7.66 -22.86
CA ARG A 226 -1.46 -8.50 -23.83
C ARG A 226 -1.09 -9.87 -23.27
N LYS A 227 -0.69 -9.94 -22.00
CA LYS A 227 -0.39 -11.20 -21.31
C LYS A 227 -1.63 -12.10 -21.21
N LEU A 228 -2.78 -11.56 -20.83
CA LEU A 228 -4.06 -12.30 -20.78
C LEU A 228 -4.42 -12.88 -22.16
N ARG A 229 -4.31 -12.09 -23.23
CA ARG A 229 -4.56 -12.56 -24.60
C ARG A 229 -3.62 -13.70 -25.01
N ARG A 230 -2.31 -13.57 -24.72
CA ARG A 230 -1.29 -14.58 -25.06
C ARG A 230 -1.49 -15.89 -24.27
N SER A 231 -2.01 -15.82 -23.05
CA SER A 231 -2.31 -17.01 -22.22
C SER A 231 -3.67 -17.62 -22.49
N GLY A 232 -4.37 -17.22 -23.54
CA GLY A 232 -5.68 -17.77 -23.92
C GLY A 232 -6.86 -17.26 -23.09
N ARG A 233 -6.63 -16.38 -22.11
CA ARG A 233 -7.67 -15.82 -21.22
C ARG A 233 -8.42 -14.66 -21.89
N ARG A 234 -9.07 -14.97 -23.02
CA ARG A 234 -9.70 -13.96 -23.89
C ARG A 234 -10.85 -13.21 -23.23
N ARG A 235 -11.69 -13.92 -22.43
CA ARG A 235 -12.82 -13.31 -21.71
C ARG A 235 -12.33 -12.27 -20.67
N GLU A 236 -11.29 -12.60 -19.95
CA GLU A 236 -10.68 -11.69 -18.96
C GLU A 236 -9.98 -10.50 -19.65
N ALA A 237 -9.30 -10.74 -20.77
CA ALA A 237 -8.72 -9.66 -21.58
C ALA A 237 -9.80 -8.68 -22.05
N ALA A 238 -10.93 -9.17 -22.58
CA ALA A 238 -12.04 -8.33 -23.01
C ALA A 238 -12.68 -7.52 -21.86
N ARG A 239 -12.77 -8.10 -20.64
CA ARG A 239 -13.19 -7.36 -19.44
C ARG A 239 -12.18 -6.28 -19.06
N ALA A 240 -10.87 -6.61 -19.07
CA ALA A 240 -9.78 -5.69 -18.74
C ALA A 240 -9.68 -4.50 -19.72
N GLU A 241 -10.06 -4.67 -20.97
CA GLU A 241 -10.09 -3.62 -21.98
C GLU A 241 -11.12 -2.52 -21.70
N ARG A 242 -12.14 -2.82 -20.90
CA ARG A 242 -13.19 -1.88 -20.47
C ARG A 242 -12.84 -1.12 -19.19
N MET A 243 -11.65 -1.35 -18.63
CA MET A 243 -11.19 -0.71 -17.40
C MET A 243 -9.97 0.13 -17.71
N ASP A 244 -10.04 1.45 -17.54
CA ASP A 244 -9.00 2.38 -17.94
C ASP A 244 -8.12 2.89 -16.79
N HIS A 245 -8.59 2.78 -15.55
CA HIS A 245 -7.98 3.37 -14.36
C HIS A 245 -7.43 2.36 -13.36
N VAL A 246 -7.61 1.04 -13.63
CA VAL A 246 -7.11 -0.05 -12.79
C VAL A 246 -6.33 -1.07 -13.62
N LEU A 247 -5.45 -1.84 -12.98
CA LEU A 247 -4.90 -3.03 -13.62
C LEU A 247 -5.92 -4.18 -13.53
N PRO A 248 -5.95 -5.10 -14.53
CA PRO A 248 -6.77 -6.29 -14.40
C PRO A 248 -6.38 -7.08 -13.14
N PRO A 249 -7.36 -7.48 -12.32
CA PRO A 249 -7.08 -8.22 -11.10
C PRO A 249 -6.49 -9.60 -11.44
N ARG A 250 -5.57 -10.06 -10.60
CA ARG A 250 -5.02 -11.43 -10.62
C ARG A 250 -5.86 -12.28 -9.68
N PRO A 251 -6.72 -13.19 -10.19
CA PRO A 251 -7.69 -13.88 -9.34
C PRO A 251 -7.05 -14.79 -8.29
N SER A 252 -5.89 -15.37 -8.58
CA SER A 252 -5.33 -16.44 -7.76
C SER A 252 -5.17 -16.07 -6.28
N GLY A 253 -4.61 -14.90 -5.97
CA GLY A 253 -4.45 -14.44 -4.59
C GLY A 253 -5.78 -14.13 -3.91
N ALA A 254 -6.72 -13.51 -4.62
CA ALA A 254 -8.06 -13.23 -4.09
C ALA A 254 -8.83 -14.53 -3.82
N LEU A 255 -8.81 -15.49 -4.76
CA LEU A 255 -9.45 -16.79 -4.57
C LEU A 255 -8.82 -17.59 -3.44
N ALA A 256 -7.49 -17.54 -3.28
CA ALA A 256 -6.80 -18.16 -2.15
C ALA A 256 -7.29 -17.58 -0.82
N ALA A 257 -7.43 -16.25 -0.72
CA ALA A 257 -7.97 -15.59 0.47
C ALA A 257 -9.41 -16.03 0.75
N LEU A 258 -10.25 -16.11 -0.29
CA LEU A 258 -11.65 -16.57 -0.17
C LEU A 258 -11.75 -18.04 0.28
N ARG A 259 -10.84 -18.93 -0.20
CA ARG A 259 -10.79 -20.32 0.27
C ARG A 259 -10.35 -20.43 1.72
N GLY A 260 -9.33 -19.63 2.11
CA GLY A 260 -8.82 -19.62 3.47
C GLY A 260 -9.84 -19.15 4.50
N ASN A 261 -10.71 -18.22 4.14
CA ASN A 261 -11.77 -17.75 5.03
C ASN A 261 -13.10 -17.57 4.29
N PRO A 262 -13.83 -18.66 4.06
CA PRO A 262 -15.08 -18.61 3.31
C PRO A 262 -16.22 -17.88 4.02
N GLY A 263 -16.12 -17.69 5.33
CA GLY A 263 -17.10 -16.93 6.12
C GLY A 263 -16.80 -15.44 6.25
N ALA A 264 -15.63 -14.98 5.81
CA ALA A 264 -15.27 -13.59 5.93
C ALA A 264 -16.03 -12.70 4.92
N GLU A 265 -16.51 -11.56 5.39
CA GLU A 265 -17.00 -10.49 4.52
C GLU A 265 -15.86 -9.90 3.69
N VAL A 266 -16.19 -9.39 2.50
CA VAL A 266 -15.21 -8.74 1.63
C VAL A 266 -15.51 -7.25 1.52
N VAL A 267 -14.53 -6.42 1.81
CA VAL A 267 -14.56 -4.99 1.54
C VAL A 267 -13.71 -4.70 0.32
N PHE A 268 -14.31 -4.08 -0.67
CA PHE A 268 -13.59 -3.51 -1.81
C PHE A 268 -13.32 -2.04 -1.60
N ALA A 269 -12.12 -1.58 -1.98
CA ALA A 269 -11.75 -0.18 -1.85
C ALA A 269 -11.13 0.36 -3.13
N ALA A 270 -11.52 1.57 -3.49
CA ALA A 270 -10.88 2.38 -4.49
C ALA A 270 -10.42 3.70 -3.88
N HIS A 271 -9.43 4.31 -4.50
CA HIS A 271 -8.94 5.65 -4.15
C HIS A 271 -8.45 6.36 -5.39
N SER A 272 -8.46 7.69 -5.34
CA SER A 272 -8.01 8.61 -6.38
C SER A 272 -7.17 9.73 -5.75
N GLY A 273 -6.43 10.48 -6.55
CA GLY A 273 -5.64 11.62 -6.13
C GLY A 273 -4.14 11.37 -5.96
N LEU A 274 -3.69 10.12 -5.73
CA LEU A 274 -2.27 9.76 -5.62
C LEU A 274 -1.72 8.96 -6.82
N GLY A 275 -2.55 8.65 -7.81
CA GLY A 275 -2.20 7.77 -8.92
C GLY A 275 -1.10 8.29 -9.84
N LEU A 276 -0.83 9.59 -9.84
CA LEU A 276 0.28 10.18 -10.60
C LEU A 276 1.63 10.06 -9.88
N ALA A 277 1.65 9.57 -8.64
CA ALA A 277 2.84 9.39 -7.81
C ALA A 277 3.19 7.90 -7.65
N ALA A 278 3.12 7.13 -8.74
CA ALA A 278 3.42 5.69 -8.73
C ALA A 278 4.90 5.37 -8.48
N PHE A 279 5.79 6.32 -8.76
CA PHE A 279 7.24 6.18 -8.57
C PHE A 279 7.84 7.38 -7.83
N PRO A 280 8.96 7.21 -7.10
CA PRO A 280 9.61 8.28 -6.32
C PRO A 280 9.92 9.54 -7.14
N ARG A 281 10.29 9.39 -8.43
CA ARG A 281 10.56 10.52 -9.32
C ARG A 281 9.30 11.36 -9.57
N GLU A 282 8.15 10.72 -9.72
CA GLU A 282 6.86 11.40 -9.95
C GLU A 282 6.40 12.11 -8.70
N VAL A 283 6.56 11.47 -7.52
CA VAL A 283 6.30 12.11 -6.22
C VAL A 283 7.15 13.37 -6.09
N TRP A 284 8.44 13.30 -6.41
CA TRP A 284 9.34 14.46 -6.39
C TRP A 284 8.86 15.59 -7.32
N GLN A 285 8.51 15.25 -8.57
CA GLN A 285 8.11 16.25 -9.57
C GLN A 285 6.78 16.94 -9.25
N GLN A 286 5.89 16.26 -8.52
CA GLN A 286 4.55 16.74 -8.22
C GLN A 286 4.40 17.32 -6.81
N THR A 287 5.46 17.29 -6.01
CA THR A 287 5.46 17.83 -4.63
C THR A 287 5.57 19.37 -4.65
N PRO A 288 4.80 20.12 -3.83
CA PRO A 288 3.71 19.64 -2.96
C PRO A 288 2.55 19.07 -3.78
N LEU A 289 1.90 18.03 -3.28
CA LEU A 289 0.90 17.32 -4.07
C LEU A 289 -0.40 18.12 -4.22
N THR A 290 -0.72 19.01 -3.27
CA THR A 290 -1.90 19.90 -3.27
C THR A 290 -3.16 19.26 -3.89
N ARG A 291 -3.37 17.98 -3.58
CA ARG A 291 -4.42 17.16 -4.16
C ARG A 291 -5.25 16.54 -3.07
N THR A 292 -6.53 16.39 -3.36
CA THR A 292 -7.43 15.63 -2.50
C THR A 292 -7.26 14.14 -2.76
N PHE A 293 -6.87 13.38 -1.73
CA PHE A 293 -6.98 11.93 -1.74
C PHE A 293 -8.41 11.55 -1.41
N THR A 294 -9.12 11.05 -2.39
CA THR A 294 -10.49 10.54 -2.21
C THR A 294 -10.45 9.02 -2.15
N SER A 295 -11.17 8.43 -1.21
CA SER A 295 -11.32 6.97 -1.09
C SER A 295 -12.77 6.56 -0.94
N ALA A 296 -13.13 5.42 -1.53
CA ALA A 296 -14.46 4.81 -1.37
C ALA A 296 -14.33 3.35 -1.01
N MET A 297 -15.28 2.84 -0.20
CA MET A 297 -15.32 1.47 0.27
C MET A 297 -16.73 0.89 0.13
N TRP A 298 -16.79 -0.37 -0.32
CA TRP A 298 -18.03 -1.11 -0.52
C TRP A 298 -17.93 -2.49 0.13
N LEU A 299 -19.00 -2.87 0.81
CA LEU A 299 -19.17 -4.22 1.32
C LEU A 299 -19.69 -5.14 0.20
N ALA A 300 -19.06 -6.28 0.06
CA ALA A 300 -19.58 -7.42 -0.71
C ALA A 300 -19.93 -8.54 0.27
N PRO A 301 -21.22 -8.70 0.61
CA PRO A 301 -21.65 -9.69 1.59
C PRO A 301 -21.34 -11.13 1.15
N VAL A 302 -21.03 -11.99 2.12
CA VAL A 302 -20.81 -13.43 1.85
C VAL A 302 -21.95 -14.05 1.05
N ALA A 303 -23.19 -13.66 1.35
CA ALA A 303 -24.39 -14.18 0.67
C ALA A 303 -24.45 -13.87 -0.84
N GLU A 304 -23.78 -12.82 -1.29
CA GLU A 304 -23.74 -12.43 -2.71
C GLU A 304 -22.54 -13.03 -3.45
N ARG A 305 -21.66 -13.70 -2.73
CA ARG A 305 -20.46 -14.29 -3.30
C ARG A 305 -20.77 -15.63 -3.96
N PRO A 306 -20.39 -15.83 -5.25
CA PRO A 306 -20.55 -17.12 -5.92
C PRO A 306 -19.76 -18.23 -5.22
N ALA A 307 -20.32 -19.45 -5.17
CA ALA A 307 -19.62 -20.61 -4.63
C ALA A 307 -18.59 -21.19 -5.64
N ASP A 308 -18.93 -21.12 -6.93
CA ASP A 308 -18.09 -21.65 -8.01
C ASP A 308 -16.84 -20.77 -8.27
N PRO A 309 -15.63 -21.35 -8.35
CA PRO A 309 -14.40 -20.58 -8.57
C PRO A 309 -14.37 -19.78 -9.89
N GLU A 310 -14.94 -20.32 -10.98
CA GLU A 310 -14.99 -19.58 -12.24
C GLU A 310 -15.94 -18.38 -12.15
N ALA A 311 -17.06 -18.55 -11.47
CA ALA A 311 -17.98 -17.46 -11.18
C ALA A 311 -17.38 -16.43 -10.22
N GLN A 312 -16.53 -16.85 -9.27
CA GLN A 312 -15.77 -15.92 -8.41
C GLN A 312 -14.77 -15.06 -9.21
N VAL A 313 -14.16 -15.61 -10.26
CA VAL A 313 -13.32 -14.80 -11.17
C VAL A 313 -14.16 -13.71 -11.85
N VAL A 314 -15.34 -14.07 -12.36
CA VAL A 314 -16.26 -13.10 -12.98
C VAL A 314 -16.67 -12.03 -11.98
N TRP A 315 -17.11 -12.43 -10.80
CA TRP A 315 -17.50 -11.54 -9.69
C TRP A 315 -16.37 -10.57 -9.30
N LEU A 316 -15.12 -11.03 -9.22
CA LEU A 316 -13.97 -10.19 -8.95
C LEU A 316 -13.74 -9.13 -10.04
N TYR A 317 -13.90 -9.50 -11.33
CA TYR A 317 -13.79 -8.57 -12.43
C TYR A 317 -14.93 -7.55 -12.47
N ASP A 318 -16.15 -7.95 -12.08
CA ASP A 318 -17.30 -7.05 -12.02
C ASP A 318 -17.11 -6.00 -10.88
N TRP A 319 -16.57 -6.41 -9.73
CA TRP A 319 -16.14 -5.48 -8.69
C TRP A 319 -15.04 -4.56 -9.18
N TRP A 320 -14.03 -5.09 -9.88
CA TRP A 320 -12.95 -4.26 -10.42
C TRP A 320 -13.45 -3.23 -11.42
N LYS A 321 -14.44 -3.58 -12.25
CA LYS A 321 -15.07 -2.60 -13.13
C LYS A 321 -15.79 -1.50 -12.35
N ARG A 322 -16.46 -1.83 -11.25
CA ARG A 322 -17.08 -0.84 -10.37
C ARG A 322 -16.06 0.10 -9.74
N LEU A 323 -14.89 -0.42 -9.32
CA LEU A 323 -13.80 0.42 -8.84
C LEU A 323 -13.29 1.36 -9.94
N ASP A 324 -13.12 0.85 -11.15
CA ASP A 324 -12.70 1.60 -12.34
C ASP A 324 -13.65 2.75 -12.65
N ASP A 325 -14.97 2.45 -12.68
CA ASP A 325 -16.02 3.46 -12.93
C ASP A 325 -16.04 4.56 -11.88
N TRP A 326 -15.83 4.20 -10.62
CA TRP A 326 -15.76 5.18 -9.54
C TRP A 326 -14.53 6.08 -9.70
N VAL A 327 -13.36 5.52 -10.04
CA VAL A 327 -12.15 6.32 -10.27
C VAL A 327 -12.32 7.26 -11.46
N ASP A 328 -12.96 6.80 -12.55
CA ASP A 328 -13.29 7.64 -13.71
C ASP A 328 -14.18 8.83 -13.31
N ALA A 329 -15.19 8.59 -12.47
CA ALA A 329 -16.10 9.61 -11.97
C ALA A 329 -15.43 10.68 -11.09
N GLN A 330 -14.28 10.38 -10.46
CA GLN A 330 -13.49 11.35 -9.67
C GLN A 330 -12.72 12.35 -10.56
N GLY A 331 -12.81 12.23 -11.87
CA GLY A 331 -12.03 13.00 -12.83
C GLY A 331 -10.67 12.36 -13.10
N SER A 332 -10.29 12.27 -14.38
CA SER A 332 -9.11 11.51 -14.79
C SER A 332 -7.83 11.98 -14.09
N GLU A 333 -7.12 11.06 -13.45
CA GLU A 333 -5.75 11.23 -12.95
C GLU A 333 -4.73 11.40 -14.11
N THR A 334 -5.20 11.70 -15.33
CA THR A 334 -4.36 11.90 -16.50
C THR A 334 -3.54 13.18 -16.33
N PRO A 335 -2.20 13.13 -16.47
CA PRO A 335 -1.40 14.35 -16.54
C PRO A 335 -1.93 15.20 -17.66
N ALA A 336 -2.21 16.50 -17.41
CA ALA A 336 -2.41 17.45 -18.50
C ALA A 336 -1.27 17.23 -19.50
N ALA A 337 -1.60 16.92 -20.74
CA ALA A 337 -0.62 16.74 -21.80
C ALA A 337 0.33 17.95 -21.74
N ALA A 338 1.64 17.67 -21.65
CA ALA A 338 2.64 18.71 -21.71
C ALA A 338 2.27 19.59 -22.92
N HIS A 339 1.96 20.84 -22.68
CA HIS A 339 1.77 21.81 -23.75
C HIS A 339 3.07 21.83 -24.54
N ASP A 340 3.05 21.16 -25.66
CA ASP A 340 4.09 21.26 -26.68
C ASP A 340 3.99 22.69 -27.23
N GLY A 341 4.90 23.54 -26.74
CA GLY A 341 5.01 24.93 -27.17
C GLY A 341 5.55 25.03 -28.60
N SER A 342 4.85 24.47 -29.58
CA SER A 342 5.07 24.79 -30.96
C SER A 342 4.30 26.06 -31.32
N THR A 343 4.94 27.19 -31.05
CA THR A 343 4.57 28.48 -31.63
C THR A 343 4.71 28.37 -33.15
N THR A 344 3.62 28.12 -33.86
CA THR A 344 3.55 28.30 -35.29
C THR A 344 3.64 29.79 -35.58
N ALA A 345 4.80 30.22 -36.06
CA ALA A 345 4.98 31.49 -36.74
C ALA A 345 4.00 31.57 -37.93
N GLY A 346 3.05 32.50 -37.89
CA GLY A 346 2.18 32.79 -38.99
C GLY A 346 2.94 33.42 -40.16
N PRO A 347 2.52 33.16 -41.42
CA PRO A 347 3.17 33.74 -42.58
C PRO A 347 2.89 35.22 -42.72
N SER A 348 3.95 36.00 -42.90
CA SER A 348 3.89 37.39 -43.37
C SER A 348 3.29 37.42 -44.77
N GLN A 349 2.24 38.19 -44.96
CA GLN A 349 1.73 38.59 -46.29
C GLN A 349 2.45 39.85 -46.79
N PRO A 350 2.60 39.99 -48.12
CA PRO A 350 3.30 41.08 -48.78
C PRO A 350 2.54 42.41 -48.75
#